data_16fc79f0c80b95a0636ac140a7c47663
#
_entry.id   16fc79f0c80b95a0636ac140a7c47663
#
_cell.length_a   1.000
_cell.length_b   1.000
_cell.length_c   1.000
_cell.angle_alpha   90.00
_cell.angle_beta   90.00
_cell.angle_gamma   90.00
#
_symmetry.space_group_name_H-M   'P 1'
#
loop_
_entity.id
_entity.type
_entity.pdbx_description
1 polymer ?
#
loop_
_entity_poly.entity_id
_entity_poly.type
_entity_poly.pdbx_seq_one_letter_code
_entity_poly.pdbx_strand_id
1 'polypeptide(L)'
;MGHLPVEDAVELHQLLARYAVGMTKDDVDAVMEVFTPDGTYSAFGDTYALVDFPMLVAAAPKGLFLVGAPALEVDGDEGSGEQPLCFVDQTTHEMRIGYYTDTYRRTALGWRLHTRSMTFLRKSGARDSGRPHDPMRPAPSTG
;
A
#
# COMPACT_ATOMS: atom_id res chain seq x y z
N MET A 1 20.66 10.30 6.71
CA MET A 1 19.79 10.58 5.55
C MET A 1 20.33 9.81 4.36
N GLY A 2 19.52 8.94 3.79
CA GLY A 2 19.95 8.10 2.68
C GLY A 2 20.08 8.87 1.38
N HIS A 3 20.99 8.41 0.54
CA HIS A 3 21.08 8.84 -0.84
C HIS A 3 20.06 8.05 -1.65
N LEU A 4 19.26 8.74 -2.49
CA LEU A 4 18.29 8.10 -3.38
C LEU A 4 18.82 8.14 -4.81
N PRO A 5 19.38 7.02 -5.33
CA PRO A 5 19.80 6.97 -6.73
C PRO A 5 18.61 7.15 -7.69
N VAL A 6 18.84 7.87 -8.77
CA VAL A 6 17.78 8.19 -9.73
C VAL A 6 17.15 6.92 -10.33
N GLU A 7 17.97 5.93 -10.68
CA GLU A 7 17.48 4.66 -11.25
C GLU A 7 16.56 3.95 -10.27
N ASP A 8 16.92 3.92 -8.98
CA ASP A 8 16.10 3.30 -7.95
C ASP A 8 14.78 4.06 -7.77
N ALA A 9 14.84 5.40 -7.76
CA ALA A 9 13.65 6.22 -7.66
C ALA A 9 12.69 5.96 -8.82
N VAL A 10 13.18 5.92 -10.06
CA VAL A 10 12.36 5.66 -11.24
C VAL A 10 11.72 4.27 -11.17
N GLU A 11 12.51 3.25 -10.82
CA GLU A 11 12.00 1.88 -10.72
C GLU A 11 10.93 1.75 -9.64
N LEU A 12 11.14 2.34 -8.47
CA LEU A 12 10.18 2.33 -7.37
C LEU A 12 8.90 3.11 -7.72
N HIS A 13 9.01 4.25 -8.39
CA HIS A 13 7.84 4.96 -8.90
C HIS A 13 7.03 4.10 -9.86
N GLN A 14 7.69 3.39 -10.78
CA GLN A 14 7.01 2.50 -11.73
C GLN A 14 6.37 1.31 -11.01
N LEU A 15 7.04 0.75 -10.02
CA LEU A 15 6.49 -0.34 -9.21
C LEU A 15 5.19 0.07 -8.53
N LEU A 16 5.18 1.23 -7.88
CA LEU A 16 4.01 1.73 -7.18
C LEU A 16 2.89 2.15 -8.14
N ALA A 17 3.24 2.65 -9.32
CA ALA A 17 2.26 2.93 -10.37
C ALA A 17 1.56 1.64 -10.84
N ARG A 18 2.32 0.55 -11.01
CA ARG A 18 1.72 -0.75 -11.40
C ARG A 18 0.76 -1.27 -10.34
N TYR A 19 1.05 -1.05 -9.05
CA TYR A 19 0.13 -1.39 -7.98
C TYR A 19 -1.19 -0.61 -8.15
N ALA A 20 -1.10 0.70 -8.27
CA ALA A 20 -2.29 1.57 -8.35
C ALA A 20 -3.14 1.27 -9.59
N VAL A 21 -2.51 1.07 -10.74
CA VAL A 21 -3.19 0.70 -11.98
C VAL A 21 -3.84 -0.68 -11.86
N GLY A 22 -3.11 -1.65 -11.32
CA GLY A 22 -3.64 -3.00 -11.10
C GLY A 22 -4.84 -3.03 -10.18
N MET A 23 -4.77 -2.31 -9.06
CA MET A 23 -5.90 -2.20 -8.13
C MET A 23 -7.10 -1.50 -8.78
N THR A 24 -6.87 -0.45 -9.56
CA THR A 24 -7.95 0.27 -10.26
C THR A 24 -8.62 -0.61 -11.31
N LYS A 25 -7.85 -1.45 -12.00
CA LYS A 25 -8.36 -2.37 -13.02
C LYS A 25 -8.92 -3.67 -12.43
N ASP A 26 -8.77 -3.90 -11.14
CA ASP A 26 -9.07 -5.17 -10.49
C ASP A 26 -8.27 -6.34 -11.09
N ASP A 27 -7.03 -6.06 -11.46
CA ASP A 27 -6.08 -7.04 -12.00
C ASP A 27 -5.20 -7.57 -10.87
N VAL A 28 -5.72 -8.57 -10.15
CA VAL A 28 -5.08 -9.11 -8.95
C VAL A 28 -3.73 -9.73 -9.27
N ASP A 29 -3.59 -10.41 -10.41
CA ASP A 29 -2.32 -11.04 -10.77
C ASP A 29 -1.22 -10.00 -10.97
N ALA A 30 -1.53 -8.87 -11.62
CA ALA A 30 -0.58 -7.78 -11.77
C ALA A 30 -0.17 -7.17 -10.43
N VAL A 31 -1.13 -7.02 -9.51
CA VAL A 31 -0.86 -6.50 -8.16
C VAL A 31 0.04 -7.47 -7.38
N MET A 32 -0.22 -8.77 -7.46
CA MET A 32 0.57 -9.78 -6.77
C MET A 32 2.04 -9.75 -7.22
N GLU A 33 2.30 -9.50 -8.50
CA GLU A 33 3.66 -9.43 -9.04
C GLU A 33 4.48 -8.25 -8.50
N VAL A 34 3.83 -7.25 -7.93
CA VAL A 34 4.50 -6.07 -7.35
C VAL A 34 5.18 -6.42 -6.03
N PHE A 35 4.74 -7.48 -5.35
CA PHE A 35 5.22 -7.88 -4.04
C PHE A 35 6.32 -8.94 -4.12
N THR A 36 7.16 -8.98 -3.06
CA THR A 36 7.98 -10.18 -2.80
C THR A 36 7.06 -11.33 -2.41
N PRO A 37 7.45 -12.60 -2.69
CA PRO A 37 6.60 -13.76 -2.35
C PRO A 37 6.26 -13.87 -0.85
N ASP A 38 7.14 -13.40 0.02
CA ASP A 38 6.95 -13.38 1.47
C ASP A 38 6.47 -12.03 1.99
N GLY A 39 5.94 -11.19 1.09
CA GLY A 39 5.44 -9.86 1.45
C GLY A 39 4.16 -9.89 2.27
N THR A 40 3.83 -8.74 2.84
CA THR A 40 2.61 -8.57 3.64
C THR A 40 1.88 -7.29 3.28
N TYR A 41 0.57 -7.31 3.49
CA TYR A 41 -0.29 -6.13 3.42
C TYR A 41 -1.02 -5.96 4.74
N SER A 42 -1.10 -4.74 5.24
CA SER A 42 -1.76 -4.43 6.50
C SER A 42 -2.78 -3.31 6.33
N ALA A 43 -3.95 -3.49 6.92
CA ALA A 43 -5.01 -2.48 6.96
C ALA A 43 -5.94 -2.76 8.14
N PHE A 44 -6.50 -1.70 8.72
CA PHE A 44 -7.51 -1.77 9.79
C PHE A 44 -7.08 -2.62 10.99
N GLY A 45 -5.79 -2.60 11.31
CA GLY A 45 -5.24 -3.34 12.45
C GLY A 45 -4.87 -4.79 12.17
N ASP A 46 -5.15 -5.30 10.97
CA ASP A 46 -4.83 -6.67 10.57
C ASP A 46 -3.69 -6.71 9.56
N THR A 47 -2.88 -7.75 9.64
CA THR A 47 -1.79 -8.00 8.69
C THR A 47 -2.07 -9.31 7.95
N TYR A 48 -1.97 -9.26 6.65
CA TYR A 48 -2.25 -10.38 5.74
C TYR A 48 -0.96 -10.80 5.03
N ALA A 49 -0.69 -12.09 5.02
CA ALA A 49 0.34 -12.64 4.14
C ALA A 49 -0.09 -12.44 2.68
N LEU A 50 0.87 -12.36 1.77
CA LEU A 50 0.56 -12.11 0.36
C LEU A 50 -0.40 -13.17 -0.23
N VAL A 51 -0.28 -14.42 0.21
CA VAL A 51 -1.16 -15.51 -0.23
C VAL A 51 -2.64 -15.24 0.06
N ASP A 52 -2.93 -14.45 1.10
CA ASP A 52 -4.30 -14.10 1.49
C ASP A 52 -4.79 -12.79 0.86
N PHE A 53 -3.91 -12.07 0.19
CA PHE A 53 -4.24 -10.77 -0.40
C PHE A 53 -5.32 -10.83 -1.48
N PRO A 54 -5.36 -11.83 -2.38
CA PRO A 54 -6.44 -11.93 -3.36
C PRO A 54 -7.84 -12.00 -2.75
N MET A 55 -7.99 -12.71 -1.62
CA MET A 55 -9.27 -12.78 -0.91
C MET A 55 -9.65 -11.42 -0.35
N LEU A 56 -8.70 -10.68 0.19
CA LEU A 56 -8.92 -9.34 0.70
C LEU A 56 -9.36 -8.39 -0.41
N VAL A 57 -8.69 -8.43 -1.56
CA VAL A 57 -9.04 -7.60 -2.73
C VAL A 57 -10.43 -7.93 -3.24
N ALA A 58 -10.78 -9.22 -3.29
CA ALA A 58 -12.10 -9.66 -3.77
C ALA A 58 -13.24 -9.11 -2.88
N ALA A 59 -12.99 -8.97 -1.58
CA ALA A 59 -13.98 -8.48 -0.63
C ALA A 59 -14.02 -6.94 -0.53
N ALA A 60 -12.99 -6.25 -1.05
CA ALA A 60 -12.88 -4.80 -0.93
C ALA A 60 -13.73 -4.07 -1.97
N PRO A 61 -14.15 -2.83 -1.69
CA PRO A 61 -14.79 -1.99 -2.71
C PRO A 61 -13.88 -1.78 -3.91
N LYS A 62 -14.49 -1.69 -5.09
CA LYS A 62 -13.76 -1.41 -6.34
C LYS A 62 -13.79 0.09 -6.63
N GLY A 63 -12.74 0.58 -7.27
CA GLY A 63 -12.69 2.00 -7.65
C GLY A 63 -11.31 2.45 -8.09
N LEU A 64 -11.14 3.76 -8.10
CA LEU A 64 -9.90 4.43 -8.51
C LEU A 64 -8.94 4.52 -7.32
N PHE A 65 -7.74 4.01 -7.51
CA PHE A 65 -6.63 4.20 -6.57
C PHE A 65 -5.75 5.32 -7.10
N LEU A 66 -6.04 6.55 -6.70
CA LEU A 66 -5.27 7.73 -7.10
C LEU A 66 -4.17 7.96 -6.07
N VAL A 67 -2.92 7.81 -6.48
CA VAL A 67 -1.78 7.95 -5.59
C VAL A 67 -0.96 9.19 -5.95
N GLY A 68 -0.36 9.79 -4.92
CA GLY A 68 0.61 10.86 -5.12
C GLY A 68 2.03 10.33 -5.28
N ALA A 69 2.98 11.22 -5.40
CA ALA A 69 4.38 10.84 -5.47
C ALA A 69 4.84 10.27 -4.11
N PRO A 70 5.59 9.17 -4.11
CA PRO A 70 6.12 8.62 -2.88
C PRO A 70 7.31 9.41 -2.35
N ALA A 71 7.44 9.47 -1.02
CA ALA A 71 8.66 9.89 -0.37
C ALA A 71 9.48 8.63 -0.08
N LEU A 72 10.67 8.53 -0.65
CA LEU A 72 11.45 7.30 -0.68
C LEU A 72 12.80 7.45 0.01
N GLU A 73 13.24 6.37 0.66
CA GLU A 73 14.60 6.21 1.15
C GLU A 73 15.13 4.84 0.71
N VAL A 74 16.38 4.78 0.29
CA VAL A 74 17.03 3.54 -0.16
C VAL A 74 18.36 3.38 0.57
N ASP A 75 18.59 2.16 1.07
CA ASP A 75 19.84 1.76 1.70
C ASP A 75 20.24 0.38 1.15
N GLY A 76 21.13 0.38 0.14
CA GLY A 76 21.54 -0.86 -0.53
C GLY A 76 20.38 -1.54 -1.26
N ASP A 77 20.07 -2.77 -0.82
CA ASP A 77 19.02 -3.58 -1.42
C ASP A 77 17.68 -3.48 -0.69
N GLU A 78 17.59 -2.55 0.27
CA GLU A 78 16.37 -2.30 1.02
C GLU A 78 15.95 -0.84 0.88
N GLY A 79 14.66 -0.60 0.97
CA GLY A 79 14.11 0.74 0.93
C GLY A 79 12.86 0.87 1.76
N SER A 80 12.46 2.09 2.00
CA SER A 80 11.22 2.43 2.69
C SER A 80 10.61 3.68 2.07
N GLY A 81 9.33 3.88 2.31
CA GLY A 81 8.67 5.08 1.81
C GLY A 81 7.25 5.22 2.31
N GLU A 82 6.69 6.38 2.00
CA GLU A 82 5.28 6.68 2.23
C GLU A 82 4.69 7.28 0.97
N GLN A 83 3.41 7.00 0.71
CA GLN A 83 2.73 7.48 -0.49
C GLN A 83 1.29 7.85 -0.16
N PRO A 84 0.86 9.08 -0.47
CA PRO A 84 -0.54 9.47 -0.24
C PRO A 84 -1.46 8.75 -1.22
N LEU A 85 -2.68 8.50 -0.76
CA LEU A 85 -3.71 7.80 -1.52
C LEU A 85 -5.06 8.50 -1.38
N CYS A 86 -5.75 8.63 -2.50
CA CYS A 86 -7.19 8.90 -2.54
C CYS A 86 -7.86 7.73 -3.26
N PHE A 87 -8.68 6.96 -2.53
CA PHE A 87 -9.52 5.94 -3.13
C PHE A 87 -10.90 6.54 -3.42
N VAL A 88 -11.38 6.36 -4.66
CA VAL A 88 -12.72 6.81 -5.05
C VAL A 88 -13.54 5.58 -5.44
N ASP A 89 -14.62 5.34 -4.69
CA ASP A 89 -15.52 4.21 -4.94
C ASP A 89 -16.19 4.37 -6.31
N GLN A 90 -16.13 3.33 -7.15
CA GLN A 90 -16.66 3.41 -8.52
C GLN A 90 -18.18 3.48 -8.59
N THR A 91 -18.87 3.07 -7.51
CA THR A 91 -20.34 3.05 -7.47
C THR A 91 -20.90 4.32 -6.84
N THR A 92 -20.36 4.72 -5.70
CA THR A 92 -20.86 5.87 -4.92
C THR A 92 -20.11 7.16 -5.22
N HIS A 93 -18.89 7.07 -5.76
CA HIS A 93 -17.92 8.16 -5.92
C HIS A 93 -17.52 8.81 -4.60
N GLU A 94 -17.76 8.14 -3.48
CA GLU A 94 -17.26 8.57 -2.18
C GLU A 94 -15.76 8.36 -2.10
N MET A 95 -15.08 9.29 -1.44
CA MET A 95 -13.63 9.27 -1.31
C MET A 95 -13.21 8.75 0.05
N ARG A 96 -12.10 7.99 0.05
CA ARG A 96 -11.36 7.66 1.27
C ARG A 96 -9.92 8.14 1.07
N ILE A 97 -9.43 8.92 2.01
CA ILE A 97 -8.07 9.46 1.94
C ILE A 97 -7.19 8.79 2.98
N GLY A 98 -5.92 8.67 2.65
CA GLY A 98 -4.96 8.07 3.55
C GLY A 98 -3.58 8.01 2.92
N TYR A 99 -2.76 7.11 3.44
CA TYR A 99 -1.42 6.91 2.91
C TYR A 99 -0.94 5.50 3.17
N TYR A 100 -0.01 5.07 2.32
CA TYR A 100 0.72 3.82 2.50
C TYR A 100 2.03 4.10 3.22
N THR A 101 2.42 3.16 4.09
CA THR A 101 3.75 3.08 4.67
C THR A 101 4.37 1.77 4.20
N ASP A 102 5.48 1.85 3.49
CA ASP A 102 6.02 0.74 2.72
C ASP A 102 7.46 0.41 3.09
N THR A 103 7.81 -0.87 2.91
CA THR A 103 9.20 -1.28 2.74
C THR A 103 9.36 -1.97 1.39
N TYR A 104 10.55 -1.84 0.81
CA TYR A 104 10.88 -2.38 -0.50
C TYR A 104 12.13 -3.24 -0.42
N ARG A 105 12.24 -4.22 -1.31
CA ARG A 105 13.44 -5.04 -1.47
C ARG A 105 13.87 -5.10 -2.92
N ARG A 106 15.18 -4.98 -3.14
CA ARG A 106 15.77 -5.29 -4.44
C ARG A 106 15.92 -6.80 -4.56
N THR A 107 15.30 -7.38 -5.56
CA THR A 107 15.35 -8.82 -5.87
C THR A 107 16.11 -9.06 -7.17
N ALA A 108 16.31 -10.32 -7.52
CA ALA A 108 16.88 -10.68 -8.81
C ALA A 108 16.04 -10.17 -9.99
N LEU A 109 14.74 -9.92 -9.77
CA LEU A 109 13.82 -9.40 -10.79
C LEU A 109 13.60 -7.89 -10.69
N GLY A 110 14.36 -7.20 -9.83
CA GLY A 110 14.22 -5.76 -9.58
C GLY A 110 13.56 -5.46 -8.24
N TRP A 111 13.26 -4.20 -8.02
CA TRP A 111 12.61 -3.76 -6.79
C TRP A 111 11.20 -4.33 -6.68
N ARG A 112 10.83 -4.72 -5.45
CA ARG A 112 9.48 -5.21 -5.12
C ARG A 112 9.03 -4.62 -3.79
N LEU A 113 7.71 -4.48 -3.64
CA LEU A 113 7.10 -4.21 -2.33
C LEU A 113 7.32 -5.42 -1.42
N HIS A 114 7.84 -5.18 -0.23
CA HIS A 114 7.97 -6.23 0.78
C HIS A 114 6.84 -6.14 1.80
N THR A 115 6.61 -4.95 2.37
CA THR A 115 5.47 -4.72 3.24
C THR A 115 4.76 -3.43 2.82
N ARG A 116 3.44 -3.45 2.84
CA ARG A 116 2.63 -2.26 2.60
C ARG A 116 1.56 -2.16 3.68
N SER A 117 1.54 -1.03 4.39
CA SER A 117 0.51 -0.75 5.40
C SER A 117 -0.33 0.42 4.93
N MET A 118 -1.65 0.26 5.00
CA MET A 118 -2.60 1.32 4.68
C MET A 118 -3.10 1.99 5.95
N THR A 119 -3.05 3.32 5.99
CA THR A 119 -3.65 4.12 7.05
C THR A 119 -4.70 5.03 6.42
N PHE A 120 -5.96 4.89 6.84
CA PHE A 120 -7.03 5.77 6.41
C PHE A 120 -7.23 6.90 7.40
N LEU A 121 -7.57 8.09 6.88
CA LEU A 121 -7.91 9.26 7.68
C LEU A 121 -9.43 9.42 7.67
N ARG A 122 -10.02 9.45 8.85
CA ARG A 122 -11.47 9.64 8.99
C ARG A 122 -11.81 11.13 9.14
N LYS A 123 -13.05 11.48 8.84
CA LYS A 123 -13.56 12.85 9.01
C LYS A 123 -13.37 13.38 10.42
N SER A 124 -13.40 12.49 11.42
CA SER A 124 -13.17 12.83 12.83
C SER A 124 -11.72 13.16 13.15
N GLY A 125 -10.79 12.90 12.23
CA GLY A 125 -9.35 12.98 12.48
C GLY A 125 -8.74 11.69 13.00
N ALA A 126 -9.54 10.68 13.32
CA ALA A 126 -9.03 9.36 13.70
C ALA A 126 -8.33 8.70 12.52
N ARG A 127 -7.36 7.84 12.83
CA ARG A 127 -6.59 7.11 11.82
C ARG A 127 -6.78 5.61 12.00
N ASP A 128 -7.10 4.93 10.91
CA ASP A 128 -7.16 3.48 10.88
C ASP A 128 -5.83 2.97 10.32
N SER A 129 -5.00 2.44 11.20
CA SER A 129 -3.65 2.02 10.85
C SER A 129 -3.59 0.54 10.50
N GLY A 130 -2.69 0.17 9.59
CA GLY A 130 -2.33 -1.20 9.29
C GLY A 130 -1.43 -1.87 10.31
N ARG A 131 -1.21 -1.25 11.46
CA ARG A 131 -0.48 -1.90 12.55
C ARG A 131 -1.36 -2.93 13.23
N PRO A 132 -0.78 -4.01 13.79
CA PRO A 132 -1.55 -4.95 14.58
C PRO A 132 -2.36 -4.24 15.67
N HIS A 133 -3.51 -4.78 15.96
CA HIS A 133 -4.40 -4.18 16.96
C HIS A 133 -3.69 -4.08 18.31
N ASP A 134 -3.70 -2.87 18.87
CA ASP A 134 -3.25 -2.62 20.23
C ASP A 134 -4.48 -2.76 21.14
N PRO A 135 -4.49 -3.73 22.10
CA PRO A 135 -5.65 -3.93 22.97
C PRO A 135 -6.00 -2.70 23.81
N MET A 136 -5.04 -1.80 24.02
CA MET A 136 -5.25 -0.57 24.78
C MET A 136 -5.81 0.56 23.93
N ARG A 137 -5.88 0.37 22.62
CA ARG A 137 -6.43 1.38 21.72
C ARG A 137 -7.88 1.03 21.37
N PRO A 138 -8.78 2.02 21.34
CA PRO A 138 -10.16 1.77 20.91
C PRO A 138 -10.21 1.16 19.51
N ALA A 139 -11.18 0.28 19.26
CA ALA A 139 -11.40 -0.29 17.95
C ALA A 139 -11.66 0.84 16.94
N PRO A 140 -11.18 0.69 15.67
CA PRO A 140 -11.49 1.67 14.65
C PRO A 140 -13.00 1.82 14.48
N SER A 141 -13.46 3.07 14.33
CA SER A 141 -14.86 3.29 14.05
C SER A 141 -15.17 2.90 12.61
N THR A 142 -16.29 2.20 12.43
CA THR A 142 -16.82 1.84 11.11
C THR A 142 -17.61 3.03 10.58
N GLY A 143 -17.02 3.90 9.90
CA GLY A 143 -17.79 5.04 9.41
C GLY A 143 -17.33 5.53 8.07
#